data_c603323cbcda53c94c57b88e223bf307
#
_entry.id   c603323cbcda53c94c57b88e223bf307
#
_cell.length_a   1.000
_cell.length_b   1.000
_cell.length_c   1.000
_cell.angle_alpha   90.00
_cell.angle_beta   90.00
_cell.angle_gamma   90.00
#
_symmetry.space_group_name_H-M   'P 1'
#
loop_
_entity.id
_entity.type
_entity.pdbx_description
1 polymer ?
#
loop_
_entity_poly.entity_id
_entity_poly.type
_entity_poly.pdbx_seq_one_letter_code
_entity_poly.pdbx_strand_id
1 'polypeptide(L)'
;LIWVHDYHFLLIAKELRKLKCTQKIGFFLHIPWPSKEILTALPDHRELVDALLDFDLIGFQTRKHVLIFLDYIISELGGSVEPDGSIFALGKKSKVKHFPISIDTNKIIKISEETDNSTQVKRLVKSIKTDKLIVGVDRLDYSKGLELRFSAYNHLLTNHSEHIRSTTLLQIAPTSRGSVFQYKEIRRKLELSAGKINSAYGDFDWTPIRYLNKGFQQKSLMGFFRNSRIGLVTPLRDGMNLVAKEYIASQRVSDPGVLILSRFAGAAEEFPDALIVNPHDPEGV
;
A
#
# COMPACT_ATOMS: atom_id res chain seq x y z
N LEU A 1 25.79 -9.39 -12.65
CA LEU A 1 24.89 -8.75 -11.66
C LEU A 1 23.76 -9.69 -11.33
N ILE A 2 23.51 -9.88 -10.03
CA ILE A 2 22.35 -10.60 -9.49
C ILE A 2 21.48 -9.56 -8.80
N TRP A 3 20.18 -9.53 -9.12
CA TRP A 3 19.22 -8.61 -8.50
C TRP A 3 18.14 -9.38 -7.79
N VAL A 4 18.06 -9.23 -6.46
CA VAL A 4 17.19 -10.01 -5.56
C VAL A 4 16.08 -9.12 -5.04
N HIS A 5 14.86 -9.64 -5.07
CA HIS A 5 13.68 -8.91 -4.62
C HIS A 5 13.00 -9.59 -3.43
N ASP A 6 12.68 -8.74 -2.46
CA ASP A 6 11.76 -8.97 -1.36
C ASP A 6 12.23 -9.98 -0.29
N TYR A 7 11.53 -10.01 0.82
CA TYR A 7 11.90 -10.65 2.08
C TYR A 7 12.11 -12.17 2.00
N HIS A 8 11.62 -12.82 0.95
CA HIS A 8 11.77 -14.27 0.76
C HIS A 8 13.23 -14.72 0.63
N PHE A 9 14.12 -13.83 0.20
CA PHE A 9 15.50 -14.14 -0.14
C PHE A 9 16.53 -13.32 0.65
N LEU A 10 16.17 -12.88 1.86
CA LEU A 10 17.07 -12.08 2.71
C LEU A 10 18.43 -12.74 2.95
N LEU A 11 18.48 -14.07 3.04
CA LEU A 11 19.70 -14.84 3.34
C LEU A 11 20.50 -15.28 2.10
N ILE A 12 19.99 -15.05 0.89
CA ILE A 12 20.55 -15.67 -0.32
C ILE A 12 21.98 -15.18 -0.63
N ALA A 13 22.31 -13.91 -0.36
CA ALA A 13 23.65 -13.41 -0.61
C ALA A 13 24.70 -14.13 0.23
N LYS A 14 24.44 -14.41 1.50
CA LYS A 14 25.29 -15.19 2.40
C LYS A 14 25.59 -16.57 1.81
N GLU A 15 24.57 -17.25 1.29
CA GLU A 15 24.76 -18.58 0.67
C GLU A 15 25.53 -18.50 -0.67
N LEU A 16 25.25 -17.50 -1.49
CA LEU A 16 25.99 -17.28 -2.73
C LEU A 16 27.48 -16.97 -2.47
N ARG A 17 27.81 -16.20 -1.43
CA ARG A 17 29.19 -15.92 -1.04
C ARG A 17 29.93 -17.19 -0.54
N LYS A 18 29.24 -18.07 0.21
CA LYS A 18 29.80 -19.39 0.57
C LYS A 18 30.12 -20.23 -0.66
N LEU A 19 29.32 -20.14 -1.72
CA LEU A 19 29.57 -20.78 -3.03
C LEU A 19 30.59 -20.03 -3.88
N LYS A 20 31.34 -19.06 -3.29
CA LYS A 20 32.36 -18.24 -3.97
C LYS A 20 31.82 -17.43 -5.16
N CYS A 21 30.55 -17.04 -5.14
CA CYS A 21 29.98 -16.14 -6.12
C CYS A 21 30.63 -14.75 -6.01
N THR A 22 31.29 -14.30 -7.08
CA THR A 22 32.00 -13.00 -7.15
C THR A 22 31.17 -11.89 -7.81
N GLN A 23 30.04 -12.23 -8.40
CA GLN A 23 29.15 -11.26 -9.05
C GLN A 23 28.65 -10.23 -8.04
N LYS A 24 28.39 -9.01 -8.52
CA LYS A 24 27.66 -8.00 -7.73
C LYS A 24 26.23 -8.48 -7.46
N ILE A 25 25.81 -8.35 -6.19
CA ILE A 25 24.48 -8.77 -5.74
C ILE A 25 23.78 -7.56 -5.14
N GLY A 26 22.66 -7.15 -5.73
CA GLY A 26 21.78 -6.14 -5.18
C GLY A 26 20.54 -6.77 -4.57
N PHE A 27 20.02 -6.12 -3.54
CA PHE A 27 18.77 -6.49 -2.87
C PHE A 27 17.80 -5.31 -2.83
N PHE A 28 16.51 -5.58 -3.01
CA PHE A 28 15.47 -4.57 -2.86
C PHE A 28 14.30 -5.10 -2.02
N LEU A 29 13.97 -4.39 -0.96
CA LEU A 29 12.86 -4.71 -0.09
C LEU A 29 11.61 -3.91 -0.48
N HIS A 30 10.53 -4.60 -0.83
CA HIS A 30 9.26 -3.98 -1.20
C HIS A 30 8.38 -3.61 -0.01
N ILE A 31 8.48 -4.37 1.08
CA ILE A 31 7.74 -4.09 2.32
C ILE A 31 8.49 -3.10 3.22
N PRO A 32 7.82 -2.46 4.19
CA PRO A 32 8.49 -1.57 5.13
C PRO A 32 9.51 -2.32 6.00
N TRP A 33 10.72 -1.75 6.15
CA TRP A 33 11.65 -2.22 7.17
C TRP A 33 11.11 -1.95 8.57
N PRO A 34 11.17 -2.90 9.52
CA PRO A 34 10.67 -2.70 10.87
C PRO A 34 11.54 -1.72 11.68
N SER A 35 10.95 -1.07 12.69
CA SER A 35 11.74 -0.30 13.65
C SER A 35 12.69 -1.21 14.42
N LYS A 36 13.72 -0.63 15.01
CA LYS A 36 14.74 -1.36 15.79
C LYS A 36 14.10 -2.21 16.89
N GLU A 37 13.16 -1.64 17.64
CA GLU A 37 12.47 -2.32 18.74
C GLU A 37 11.68 -3.55 18.26
N ILE A 38 11.07 -3.45 17.10
CA ILE A 38 10.33 -4.59 16.51
C ILE A 38 11.31 -5.63 15.97
N LEU A 39 12.40 -5.20 15.33
CA LEU A 39 13.39 -6.11 14.77
C LEU A 39 14.13 -6.90 15.86
N THR A 40 14.51 -6.24 16.93
CA THR A 40 15.23 -6.89 18.06
C THR A 40 14.35 -7.85 18.87
N ALA A 41 13.02 -7.79 18.73
CA ALA A 41 12.12 -8.80 19.27
C ALA A 41 12.26 -10.17 18.56
N LEU A 42 12.85 -10.21 17.38
CA LEU A 42 13.19 -11.44 16.68
C LEU A 42 14.50 -12.00 17.24
N PRO A 43 14.56 -13.22 17.80
CA PRO A 43 15.80 -13.77 18.40
C PRO A 43 17.01 -13.75 17.47
N ASP A 44 16.81 -14.09 16.19
CA ASP A 44 17.87 -14.21 15.18
C ASP A 44 18.09 -12.91 14.36
N HIS A 45 17.66 -11.75 14.87
CA HIS A 45 17.75 -10.47 14.16
C HIS A 45 19.16 -10.12 13.69
N ARG A 46 20.20 -10.43 14.52
CA ARG A 46 21.59 -10.15 14.18
C ARG A 46 22.07 -11.02 13.01
N GLU A 47 21.70 -12.30 12.99
CA GLU A 47 22.06 -13.21 11.90
C GLU A 47 21.38 -12.79 10.57
N LEU A 48 20.12 -12.37 10.64
CA LEU A 48 19.40 -11.86 9.50
C LEU A 48 20.07 -10.63 8.91
N VAL A 49 20.46 -9.66 9.74
CA VAL A 49 21.14 -8.45 9.26
C VAL A 49 22.57 -8.75 8.83
N ASP A 50 23.31 -9.66 9.49
CA ASP A 50 24.60 -10.14 9.02
C ASP A 50 24.53 -10.70 7.60
N ALA A 51 23.51 -11.47 7.29
CA ALA A 51 23.30 -12.02 5.94
C ALA A 51 22.95 -10.92 4.91
N LEU A 52 22.23 -9.87 5.32
CA LEU A 52 21.97 -8.72 4.45
C LEU A 52 23.24 -7.94 4.10
N LEU A 53 24.23 -7.91 4.98
CA LEU A 53 25.51 -7.26 4.72
C LEU A 53 26.40 -7.99 3.68
N ASP A 54 26.01 -9.18 3.21
CA ASP A 54 26.65 -9.88 2.09
C ASP A 54 26.17 -9.38 0.72
N PHE A 55 25.12 -8.56 0.67
CA PHE A 55 24.75 -7.82 -0.54
C PHE A 55 25.67 -6.62 -0.77
N ASP A 56 26.01 -6.32 -2.03
CA ASP A 56 26.77 -5.12 -2.38
C ASP A 56 25.92 -3.85 -2.29
N LEU A 57 24.60 -3.98 -2.53
CA LEU A 57 23.64 -2.88 -2.47
C LEU A 57 22.33 -3.36 -1.84
N ILE A 58 21.86 -2.60 -0.83
CA ILE A 58 20.59 -2.82 -0.18
C ILE A 58 19.68 -1.63 -0.51
N GLY A 59 18.53 -1.90 -1.15
CA GLY A 59 17.56 -0.91 -1.57
C GLY A 59 16.27 -0.96 -0.74
N PHE A 60 15.75 0.20 -0.38
CA PHE A 60 14.45 0.38 0.26
C PHE A 60 13.56 1.32 -0.54
N GLN A 61 12.25 1.31 -0.27
CA GLN A 61 11.27 2.17 -0.93
C GLN A 61 11.42 3.64 -0.55
N THR A 62 11.71 3.94 0.72
CA THR A 62 11.69 5.31 1.24
C THR A 62 12.95 5.64 2.03
N ARG A 63 13.23 6.94 2.14
CA ARG A 63 14.33 7.43 2.99
C ARG A 63 14.16 7.03 4.45
N LYS A 64 12.94 7.04 4.94
CA LYS A 64 12.62 6.62 6.31
C LYS A 64 13.10 5.19 6.60
N HIS A 65 12.88 4.25 5.68
CA HIS A 65 13.31 2.86 5.87
C HIS A 65 14.84 2.73 5.83
N VAL A 66 15.54 3.52 5.02
CA VAL A 66 17.00 3.62 5.06
C VAL A 66 17.46 4.08 6.44
N LEU A 67 16.89 5.17 6.96
CA LEU A 67 17.28 5.71 8.28
C LEU A 67 17.04 4.70 9.41
N ILE A 68 15.93 3.99 9.41
CA ILE A 68 15.62 2.95 10.39
C ILE A 68 16.64 1.81 10.31
N PHE A 69 17.02 1.39 9.10
CA PHE A 69 18.03 0.36 8.91
C PHE A 69 19.42 0.83 9.40
N LEU A 70 19.81 2.07 9.09
CA LEU A 70 21.07 2.66 9.52
C LEU A 70 21.13 2.83 11.04
N ASP A 71 20.01 3.22 11.70
CA ASP A 71 19.93 3.27 13.16
C ASP A 71 20.26 1.91 13.79
N TYR A 72 19.70 0.83 13.23
CA TYR A 72 20.01 -0.53 13.67
C TYR A 72 21.51 -0.87 13.46
N ILE A 73 22.09 -0.54 12.31
CA ILE A 73 23.52 -0.79 12.03
C ILE A 73 24.41 -0.12 13.07
N ILE A 74 24.12 1.13 13.40
CA ILE A 74 24.93 1.92 14.36
C ILE A 74 24.72 1.41 15.80
N SER A 75 23.45 1.32 16.22
CA SER A 75 23.14 1.09 17.64
C SER A 75 23.29 -0.36 18.09
N GLU A 76 22.94 -1.34 17.24
CA GLU A 76 22.95 -2.76 17.58
C GLU A 76 24.22 -3.50 17.13
N LEU A 77 24.83 -3.05 16.02
CA LEU A 77 26.02 -3.70 15.48
C LEU A 77 27.32 -2.91 15.72
N GLY A 78 27.24 -1.67 16.24
CA GLY A 78 28.40 -0.79 16.40
C GLY A 78 29.06 -0.42 15.06
N GLY A 79 28.28 -0.43 13.98
CA GLY A 79 28.76 -0.15 12.63
C GLY A 79 28.92 1.35 12.37
N SER A 80 29.55 1.68 11.24
CA SER A 80 29.72 3.06 10.76
C SER A 80 29.02 3.27 9.40
N VAL A 81 28.65 4.52 9.15
CA VAL A 81 27.96 4.94 7.93
C VAL A 81 28.74 6.09 7.30
N GLU A 82 29.07 5.95 6.03
CA GLU A 82 29.75 6.98 5.24
C GLU A 82 28.72 7.87 4.50
N PRO A 83 29.11 9.12 4.15
CA PRO A 83 28.21 10.05 3.45
C PRO A 83 27.68 9.54 2.10
N ASP A 84 28.40 8.64 1.43
CA ASP A 84 28.00 8.05 0.15
C ASP A 84 26.98 6.90 0.29
N GLY A 85 26.56 6.59 1.52
CA GLY A 85 25.65 5.50 1.86
C GLY A 85 26.34 4.14 2.03
N SER A 86 27.69 4.11 2.05
CA SER A 86 28.43 2.90 2.43
C SER A 86 28.31 2.66 3.94
N ILE A 87 28.12 1.40 4.31
CA ILE A 87 28.05 0.93 5.70
C ILE A 87 29.14 -0.11 5.95
N PHE A 88 29.70 -0.08 7.17
CA PHE A 88 30.68 -1.04 7.64
C PHE A 88 30.19 -1.62 8.97
N ALA A 89 29.92 -2.90 8.99
CA ALA A 89 29.54 -3.61 10.20
C ALA A 89 29.92 -5.09 10.09
N LEU A 90 30.26 -5.72 11.21
CA LEU A 90 30.62 -7.15 11.28
C LEU A 90 31.72 -7.56 10.28
N GLY A 91 32.67 -6.65 9.98
CA GLY A 91 33.75 -6.89 9.04
C GLY A 91 33.34 -6.87 7.55
N LYS A 92 32.11 -6.47 7.24
CA LYS A 92 31.54 -6.40 5.88
C LYS A 92 31.30 -4.96 5.47
N LYS A 93 31.30 -4.74 4.14
CA LYS A 93 30.96 -3.46 3.50
C LYS A 93 29.80 -3.67 2.55
N SER A 94 28.76 -2.85 2.71
CA SER A 94 27.62 -2.79 1.79
C SER A 94 27.25 -1.34 1.50
N LYS A 95 26.35 -1.10 0.57
CA LYS A 95 25.80 0.23 0.27
C LYS A 95 24.29 0.22 0.47
N VAL A 96 23.76 1.27 1.11
CA VAL A 96 22.32 1.38 1.41
C VAL A 96 21.76 2.62 0.75
N LYS A 97 20.66 2.48 0.00
CA LYS A 97 19.98 3.59 -0.68
C LYS A 97 18.46 3.37 -0.73
N HIS A 98 17.72 4.45 -0.93
CA HIS A 98 16.30 4.37 -1.26
C HIS A 98 16.10 4.51 -2.78
N PHE A 99 15.13 3.75 -3.30
CA PHE A 99 14.73 3.74 -4.70
C PHE A 99 13.20 3.62 -4.73
N PRO A 100 12.46 4.74 -4.60
CA PRO A 100 11.00 4.69 -4.57
C PRO A 100 10.45 4.17 -5.90
N ILE A 101 9.71 3.07 -5.86
CA ILE A 101 9.04 2.55 -7.05
C ILE A 101 7.93 3.51 -7.48
N SER A 102 7.81 3.73 -8.79
CA SER A 102 6.79 4.59 -9.35
C SER A 102 5.98 3.89 -10.43
N ILE A 103 5.09 4.62 -11.05
CA ILE A 103 4.26 4.23 -12.19
C ILE A 103 4.71 4.97 -13.45
N ASP A 104 4.36 4.44 -14.60
CA ASP A 104 4.42 5.20 -15.85
C ASP A 104 3.21 6.15 -15.90
N THR A 105 3.39 7.37 -15.40
CA THR A 105 2.34 8.38 -15.25
C THR A 105 1.65 8.68 -16.58
N ASN A 106 2.40 8.85 -17.66
CA ASN A 106 1.84 9.15 -19.00
C ASN A 106 0.96 8.00 -19.50
N LYS A 107 1.40 6.77 -19.28
CA LYS A 107 0.61 5.58 -19.62
C LYS A 107 -0.69 5.51 -18.81
N ILE A 108 -0.66 5.80 -17.52
CA ILE A 108 -1.86 5.79 -16.66
C ILE A 108 -2.84 6.88 -17.08
N ILE A 109 -2.38 8.11 -17.32
CA ILE A 109 -3.20 9.21 -17.82
C ILE A 109 -3.90 8.77 -19.11
N LYS A 110 -3.15 8.30 -20.11
CA LYS A 110 -3.69 7.86 -21.38
C LYS A 110 -4.76 6.76 -21.23
N ILE A 111 -4.46 5.72 -20.42
CA ILE A 111 -5.42 4.64 -20.16
C ILE A 111 -6.69 5.19 -19.50
N SER A 112 -6.58 6.10 -18.54
CA SER A 112 -7.73 6.67 -17.84
C SER A 112 -8.64 7.45 -18.77
N GLU A 113 -8.07 8.20 -19.72
CA GLU A 113 -8.80 8.96 -20.75
C GLU A 113 -9.49 8.06 -21.77
N GLU A 114 -8.77 7.06 -22.29
CA GLU A 114 -9.32 6.11 -23.27
C GLU A 114 -10.48 5.28 -22.70
N THR A 115 -10.43 4.98 -21.39
CA THR A 115 -11.43 4.14 -20.73
C THR A 115 -12.61 4.89 -20.13
N ASP A 116 -12.55 6.21 -20.04
CA ASP A 116 -13.59 7.06 -19.45
C ASP A 116 -14.98 6.78 -20.06
N ASN A 117 -15.02 6.56 -21.36
CA ASN A 117 -16.23 6.25 -22.12
C ASN A 117 -16.50 4.74 -22.31
N SER A 118 -15.74 3.85 -21.69
CA SER A 118 -15.93 2.41 -21.84
C SER A 118 -17.29 1.96 -21.29
N THR A 119 -17.83 0.88 -21.84
CA THR A 119 -19.11 0.31 -21.39
C THR A 119 -19.10 -0.01 -19.89
N GLN A 120 -17.98 -0.50 -19.37
CA GLN A 120 -17.87 -0.87 -17.97
C GLN A 120 -17.89 0.35 -17.05
N VAL A 121 -17.18 1.43 -17.41
CA VAL A 121 -17.18 2.69 -16.66
C VAL A 121 -18.55 3.35 -16.72
N LYS A 122 -19.18 3.44 -17.90
CA LYS A 122 -20.55 3.95 -18.05
C LYS A 122 -21.57 3.19 -17.21
N ARG A 123 -21.43 1.86 -17.12
CA ARG A 123 -22.29 1.04 -16.22
C ARG A 123 -22.05 1.36 -14.75
N LEU A 124 -20.80 1.55 -14.33
CA LEU A 124 -20.48 1.96 -12.97
C LEU A 124 -21.14 3.30 -12.68
N VAL A 125 -20.82 4.33 -13.43
CA VAL A 125 -21.35 5.69 -13.24
C VAL A 125 -22.87 5.70 -13.22
N LYS A 126 -23.54 5.03 -14.20
CA LYS A 126 -25.01 4.93 -14.23
C LYS A 126 -25.58 4.21 -13.01
N SER A 127 -24.85 3.27 -12.41
CA SER A 127 -25.31 2.49 -11.25
C SER A 127 -25.11 3.21 -9.92
N ILE A 128 -24.28 4.24 -9.89
CA ILE A 128 -24.02 5.06 -8.70
C ILE A 128 -24.93 6.27 -8.78
N LYS A 129 -25.85 6.34 -7.82
CA LYS A 129 -26.85 7.41 -7.73
C LYS A 129 -26.46 8.46 -6.70
N THR A 130 -25.20 8.51 -6.31
CA THR A 130 -24.68 9.44 -5.31
C THR A 130 -23.72 10.44 -5.95
N ASP A 131 -23.64 11.63 -5.38
CA ASP A 131 -22.79 12.71 -5.88
C ASP A 131 -21.30 12.40 -5.70
N LYS A 132 -20.96 11.58 -4.69
CA LYS A 132 -19.58 11.30 -4.30
C LYS A 132 -19.29 9.80 -4.25
N LEU A 133 -18.57 9.32 -5.23
CA LEU A 133 -18.00 7.98 -5.21
C LEU A 133 -16.67 8.00 -4.47
N ILE A 134 -16.58 7.19 -3.41
CA ILE A 134 -15.33 6.87 -2.71
C ILE A 134 -14.82 5.55 -3.25
N VAL A 135 -13.55 5.46 -3.65
CA VAL A 135 -12.96 4.22 -4.18
C VAL A 135 -11.78 3.76 -3.34
N GLY A 136 -11.80 2.48 -2.95
CA GLY A 136 -10.68 1.76 -2.37
C GLY A 136 -10.35 0.53 -3.20
N VAL A 137 -9.09 0.35 -3.55
CA VAL A 137 -8.61 -0.82 -4.30
C VAL A 137 -7.39 -1.40 -3.63
N ASP A 138 -7.51 -2.59 -3.10
CA ASP A 138 -6.41 -3.30 -2.44
C ASP A 138 -6.55 -4.80 -2.65
N ARG A 139 -5.45 -5.53 -2.55
CA ARG A 139 -5.55 -6.99 -2.37
C ARG A 139 -6.16 -7.26 -0.98
N LEU A 140 -6.89 -8.34 -0.87
CA LEU A 140 -7.38 -8.81 0.42
C LEU A 140 -6.18 -9.21 1.29
N ASP A 141 -5.77 -8.31 2.20
CA ASP A 141 -4.58 -8.46 3.04
C ASP A 141 -4.78 -7.68 4.36
N TYR A 142 -4.35 -8.25 5.49
CA TYR A 142 -4.48 -7.62 6.80
C TYR A 142 -3.75 -6.27 6.89
N SER A 143 -2.62 -6.12 6.18
CA SER A 143 -1.85 -4.87 6.18
C SER A 143 -2.57 -3.70 5.52
N LYS A 144 -3.66 -3.96 4.76
CA LYS A 144 -4.41 -2.95 4.01
C LYS A 144 -5.48 -2.21 4.84
N GLY A 145 -5.75 -2.66 6.09
CA GLY A 145 -6.63 -1.95 7.00
C GLY A 145 -8.11 -1.88 6.58
N LEU A 146 -8.57 -2.87 5.79
CA LEU A 146 -9.91 -2.83 5.20
C LEU A 146 -11.03 -2.83 6.24
N GLU A 147 -10.86 -3.55 7.36
CA GLU A 147 -11.86 -3.56 8.46
C GLU A 147 -11.99 -2.16 9.08
N LEU A 148 -10.87 -1.48 9.35
CA LEU A 148 -10.86 -0.12 9.91
C LEU A 148 -11.39 0.91 8.91
N ARG A 149 -11.14 0.71 7.60
CA ARG A 149 -11.73 1.54 6.54
C ARG A 149 -13.25 1.47 6.53
N PHE A 150 -13.82 0.27 6.68
CA PHE A 150 -15.27 0.10 6.80
C PHE A 150 -15.82 0.72 8.09
N SER A 151 -15.05 0.59 9.19
CA SER A 151 -15.39 1.25 10.46
C SER A 151 -15.41 2.78 10.32
N ALA A 152 -14.41 3.37 9.66
CA ALA A 152 -14.36 4.81 9.39
C ALA A 152 -15.56 5.27 8.54
N TYR A 153 -15.91 4.52 7.50
CA TYR A 153 -17.07 4.85 6.67
C TYR A 153 -18.37 4.68 7.44
N ASN A 154 -18.48 3.68 8.32
CA ASN A 154 -19.63 3.54 9.24
C ASN A 154 -19.72 4.73 10.20
N HIS A 155 -18.59 5.18 10.76
CA HIS A 155 -18.53 6.35 11.64
C HIS A 155 -19.03 7.61 10.92
N LEU A 156 -18.58 7.82 9.66
CA LEU A 156 -19.09 8.91 8.82
C LEU A 156 -20.62 8.90 8.70
N LEU A 157 -21.21 7.75 8.36
CA LEU A 157 -22.66 7.65 8.19
C LEU A 157 -23.42 7.78 9.51
N THR A 158 -22.83 7.36 10.64
CA THR A 158 -23.46 7.46 11.97
C THR A 158 -23.52 8.91 12.46
N ASN A 159 -22.42 9.66 12.30
CA ASN A 159 -22.26 10.97 12.92
C ASN A 159 -22.53 12.14 11.95
N HIS A 160 -22.60 11.85 10.66
CA HIS A 160 -22.78 12.82 9.59
C HIS A 160 -23.86 12.36 8.63
N SER A 161 -25.12 12.43 9.09
CA SER A 161 -26.29 11.93 8.36
C SER A 161 -26.51 12.59 7.00
N GLU A 162 -25.96 13.78 6.76
CA GLU A 162 -25.96 14.48 5.47
C GLU A 162 -25.19 13.72 4.38
N HIS A 163 -24.35 12.76 4.77
CA HIS A 163 -23.64 11.89 3.84
C HIS A 163 -24.39 10.61 3.49
N ILE A 164 -25.50 10.30 4.19
CA ILE A 164 -26.41 9.21 3.82
C ILE A 164 -27.01 9.54 2.45
N ARG A 165 -26.97 8.59 1.52
CA ARG A 165 -27.40 8.71 0.11
C ARG A 165 -26.57 9.69 -0.75
N SER A 166 -25.67 10.50 -0.17
CA SER A 166 -24.77 11.38 -0.93
C SER A 166 -23.42 10.75 -1.26
N THR A 167 -23.03 9.67 -0.54
CA THR A 167 -21.77 8.96 -0.75
C THR A 167 -21.99 7.46 -0.99
N THR A 168 -21.09 6.82 -1.74
CA THR A 168 -20.99 5.35 -1.86
C THR A 168 -19.53 4.94 -1.83
N LEU A 169 -19.20 3.97 -0.98
CA LEU A 169 -17.87 3.36 -0.95
C LEU A 169 -17.83 2.14 -1.87
N LEU A 170 -17.05 2.23 -2.95
CA LEU A 170 -16.69 1.10 -3.80
C LEU A 170 -15.37 0.50 -3.32
N GLN A 171 -15.41 -0.63 -2.62
CA GLN A 171 -14.23 -1.36 -2.21
C GLN A 171 -13.99 -2.57 -3.11
N ILE A 172 -12.87 -2.57 -3.83
CA ILE A 172 -12.42 -3.70 -4.64
C ILE A 172 -11.27 -4.39 -3.90
N ALA A 173 -11.45 -5.67 -3.53
CA ALA A 173 -10.46 -6.42 -2.78
C ALA A 173 -10.35 -7.87 -3.30
N PRO A 174 -9.64 -8.11 -4.42
CA PRO A 174 -9.42 -9.46 -4.92
C PRO A 174 -8.65 -10.31 -3.91
N THR A 175 -9.02 -11.58 -3.81
CA THR A 175 -8.34 -12.57 -2.96
C THR A 175 -6.96 -12.87 -3.55
N SER A 176 -5.89 -12.71 -2.78
CA SER A 176 -4.51 -12.97 -3.20
C SER A 176 -3.97 -14.34 -2.76
N ARG A 177 -4.44 -14.88 -1.65
CA ARG A 177 -3.95 -16.14 -1.04
C ARG A 177 -5.12 -16.93 -0.43
N GLY A 178 -6.11 -17.27 -1.25
CA GLY A 178 -7.40 -17.83 -0.82
C GLY A 178 -7.34 -19.17 -0.08
N SER A 179 -6.22 -19.90 -0.11
CA SER A 179 -6.03 -21.14 0.64
C SER A 179 -5.63 -20.91 2.10
N VAL A 180 -5.13 -19.73 2.46
CA VAL A 180 -4.64 -19.40 3.81
C VAL A 180 -5.82 -19.02 4.71
N PHE A 181 -5.94 -19.66 5.87
CA PHE A 181 -7.05 -19.50 6.81
C PHE A 181 -7.28 -18.04 7.21
N GLN A 182 -6.22 -17.29 7.53
CA GLN A 182 -6.31 -15.90 7.93
C GLN A 182 -7.00 -15.01 6.87
N TYR A 183 -6.75 -15.26 5.59
CA TYR A 183 -7.38 -14.49 4.50
C TYR A 183 -8.88 -14.83 4.32
N LYS A 184 -9.28 -16.05 4.62
CA LYS A 184 -10.71 -16.43 4.66
C LYS A 184 -11.42 -15.70 5.79
N GLU A 185 -10.78 -15.60 6.94
CA GLU A 185 -11.36 -14.92 8.10
C GLU A 185 -11.51 -13.40 7.88
N ILE A 186 -10.49 -12.73 7.30
CA ILE A 186 -10.61 -11.32 6.91
C ILE A 186 -11.78 -11.14 5.93
N ARG A 187 -11.87 -11.99 4.92
CA ARG A 187 -12.97 -11.94 3.96
C ARG A 187 -14.32 -12.03 4.64
N ARG A 188 -14.52 -13.02 5.52
CA ARG A 188 -15.75 -13.21 6.28
C ARG A 188 -16.11 -11.97 7.11
N LYS A 189 -15.14 -11.39 7.81
CA LYS A 189 -15.34 -10.18 8.60
C LYS A 189 -15.76 -8.98 7.74
N LEU A 190 -15.13 -8.78 6.58
CA LEU A 190 -15.48 -7.70 5.67
C LEU A 190 -16.88 -7.90 5.06
N GLU A 191 -17.24 -9.11 4.67
CA GLU A 191 -18.58 -9.43 4.16
C GLU A 191 -19.66 -9.15 5.23
N LEU A 192 -19.40 -9.54 6.49
CA LEU A 192 -20.29 -9.25 7.62
C LEU A 192 -20.38 -7.75 7.91
N SER A 193 -19.25 -7.04 7.93
CA SER A 193 -19.24 -5.60 8.19
C SER A 193 -19.97 -4.82 7.10
N ALA A 194 -19.70 -5.13 5.83
CA ALA A 194 -20.43 -4.52 4.71
C ALA A 194 -21.94 -4.82 4.80
N GLY A 195 -22.31 -6.07 5.10
CA GLY A 195 -23.72 -6.46 5.27
C GLY A 195 -24.41 -5.69 6.38
N LYS A 196 -23.78 -5.54 7.56
CA LYS A 196 -24.32 -4.75 8.68
C LYS A 196 -24.53 -3.29 8.31
N ILE A 197 -23.54 -2.63 7.70
CA ILE A 197 -23.62 -1.23 7.30
C ILE A 197 -24.69 -1.04 6.22
N ASN A 198 -24.73 -1.92 5.23
CA ASN A 198 -25.74 -1.86 4.17
C ASN A 198 -27.15 -2.10 4.69
N SER A 199 -27.32 -2.96 5.71
CA SER A 199 -28.62 -3.19 6.35
C SER A 199 -29.05 -2.02 7.24
N ALA A 200 -28.10 -1.32 7.87
CA ALA A 200 -28.41 -0.20 8.77
C ALA A 200 -28.79 1.08 8.00
N TYR A 201 -28.12 1.36 6.88
CA TYR A 201 -28.27 2.65 6.18
C TYR A 201 -28.80 2.52 4.75
N GLY A 202 -28.71 1.32 4.14
CA GLY A 202 -29.11 1.10 2.76
C GLY A 202 -30.59 1.28 2.51
N ASP A 203 -30.94 1.57 1.25
CA ASP A 203 -32.32 1.70 0.80
C ASP A 203 -32.50 0.91 -0.51
N PHE A 204 -33.75 0.77 -1.00
CA PHE A 204 -34.07 -0.02 -2.19
C PHE A 204 -33.30 0.41 -3.45
N ASP A 205 -32.88 1.68 -3.53
CA ASP A 205 -32.16 2.24 -4.69
C ASP A 205 -30.72 2.68 -4.37
N TRP A 206 -30.25 2.55 -3.12
CA TRP A 206 -28.91 2.95 -2.69
C TRP A 206 -28.27 1.94 -1.77
N THR A 207 -26.99 1.64 -2.03
CA THR A 207 -26.15 0.73 -1.21
C THR A 207 -24.91 1.48 -0.76
N PRO A 208 -24.73 1.69 0.57
CA PRO A 208 -23.59 2.40 1.14
C PRO A 208 -22.23 1.83 0.71
N ILE A 209 -22.05 0.52 0.89
CA ILE A 209 -20.79 -0.17 0.54
C ILE A 209 -21.02 -1.16 -0.58
N ARG A 210 -20.33 -0.97 -1.69
CA ARG A 210 -20.20 -1.94 -2.77
C ARG A 210 -18.88 -2.68 -2.64
N TYR A 211 -18.92 -3.80 -1.93
CA TYR A 211 -17.74 -4.64 -1.73
C TYR A 211 -17.63 -5.69 -2.82
N LEU A 212 -16.49 -5.68 -3.56
CA LEU A 212 -16.23 -6.58 -4.67
C LEU A 212 -14.95 -7.40 -4.43
N ASN A 213 -15.13 -8.68 -4.11
CA ASN A 213 -14.03 -9.62 -3.93
C ASN A 213 -13.62 -10.29 -5.25
N LYS A 214 -13.27 -9.46 -6.25
CA LYS A 214 -12.78 -9.89 -7.57
C LYS A 214 -11.83 -8.87 -8.16
N GLY A 215 -10.90 -9.34 -8.98
CA GLY A 215 -9.99 -8.46 -9.72
C GLY A 215 -10.64 -7.81 -10.94
N PHE A 216 -10.10 -6.67 -11.32
CA PHE A 216 -10.41 -5.95 -12.54
C PHE A 216 -9.12 -5.69 -13.32
N GLN A 217 -9.24 -5.57 -14.63
CA GLN A 217 -8.11 -5.14 -15.47
C GLN A 217 -7.72 -3.69 -15.14
N GLN A 218 -6.44 -3.37 -15.28
CA GLN A 218 -5.91 -2.03 -14.98
C GLN A 218 -6.70 -0.93 -15.66
N LYS A 219 -7.04 -1.08 -16.96
CA LYS A 219 -7.85 -0.10 -17.69
C LYS A 219 -9.20 0.19 -17.03
N SER A 220 -9.88 -0.81 -16.49
CA SER A 220 -11.16 -0.60 -15.81
C SER A 220 -10.96 0.15 -14.49
N LEU A 221 -9.89 -0.18 -13.75
CA LEU A 221 -9.55 0.51 -12.50
C LEU A 221 -9.22 1.99 -12.74
N MET A 222 -8.45 2.30 -13.79
CA MET A 222 -8.14 3.70 -14.14
C MET A 222 -9.41 4.49 -14.48
N GLY A 223 -10.33 3.90 -15.19
CA GLY A 223 -11.65 4.52 -15.48
C GLY A 223 -12.50 4.69 -14.20
N PHE A 224 -12.42 3.75 -13.24
CA PHE A 224 -13.11 3.89 -11.95
C PHE A 224 -12.48 5.00 -11.10
N PHE A 225 -11.14 5.09 -11.05
CA PHE A 225 -10.43 6.16 -10.35
C PHE A 225 -10.79 7.54 -10.93
N ARG A 226 -10.78 7.68 -12.25
CA ARG A 226 -11.12 8.92 -12.95
C ARG A 226 -12.53 9.43 -12.65
N ASN A 227 -13.46 8.53 -12.32
CA ASN A 227 -14.86 8.84 -12.02
C ASN A 227 -15.17 8.80 -10.51
N SER A 228 -14.14 8.77 -9.65
CA SER A 228 -14.30 8.78 -8.21
C SER A 228 -13.84 10.12 -7.63
N ARG A 229 -14.63 10.69 -6.72
CA ARG A 229 -14.32 11.96 -6.06
C ARG A 229 -13.30 11.80 -4.94
N ILE A 230 -13.21 10.60 -4.34
CA ILE A 230 -12.33 10.32 -3.23
C ILE A 230 -11.62 8.99 -3.47
N GLY A 231 -10.29 9.02 -3.47
CA GLY A 231 -9.45 7.84 -3.37
C GLY A 231 -9.14 7.56 -1.90
N LEU A 232 -9.56 6.41 -1.39
CA LEU A 232 -9.39 6.06 0.02
C LEU A 232 -8.35 4.95 0.14
N VAL A 233 -7.11 5.34 0.47
CA VAL A 233 -5.93 4.46 0.53
C VAL A 233 -5.37 4.48 1.94
N THR A 234 -5.87 3.61 2.80
CA THR A 234 -5.59 3.60 4.24
C THR A 234 -4.95 2.29 4.73
N PRO A 235 -3.82 1.83 4.14
CA PRO A 235 -3.13 0.67 4.66
C PRO A 235 -2.59 0.94 6.07
N LEU A 236 -2.58 -0.10 6.92
CA LEU A 236 -1.95 -0.03 8.25
C LEU A 236 -0.44 0.10 8.12
N ARG A 237 0.14 -0.48 7.08
CA ARG A 237 1.55 -0.37 6.73
C ARG A 237 1.76 -0.80 5.27
N ASP A 238 2.49 0.00 4.51
CA ASP A 238 2.82 -0.32 3.11
C ASP A 238 4.18 0.28 2.72
N GLY A 239 4.96 -0.45 1.94
CA GLY A 239 6.29 0.00 1.48
C GLY A 239 6.21 1.23 0.58
N MET A 240 5.22 1.26 -0.33
CA MET A 240 4.97 2.39 -1.23
C MET A 240 3.47 2.67 -1.37
N ASN A 241 2.72 1.81 -2.00
CA ASN A 241 1.34 1.87 -2.45
C ASN A 241 1.17 2.57 -3.82
N LEU A 242 1.22 1.77 -4.87
CA LEU A 242 1.07 2.30 -6.24
C LEU A 242 -0.37 2.74 -6.57
N VAL A 243 -1.39 2.22 -5.85
CA VAL A 243 -2.79 2.62 -6.05
C VAL A 243 -2.99 4.11 -5.79
N ALA A 244 -2.31 4.68 -4.77
CA ALA A 244 -2.33 6.11 -4.51
C ALA A 244 -1.81 6.91 -5.73
N LYS A 245 -0.70 6.47 -6.32
CA LYS A 245 -0.10 7.09 -7.52
C LYS A 245 -1.01 6.95 -8.74
N GLU A 246 -1.57 5.74 -8.95
CA GLU A 246 -2.51 5.46 -10.05
C GLU A 246 -3.80 6.28 -9.92
N TYR A 247 -4.33 6.44 -8.70
CA TYR A 247 -5.51 7.26 -8.45
C TYR A 247 -5.27 8.72 -8.87
N ILE A 248 -4.18 9.34 -8.38
CA ILE A 248 -3.85 10.74 -8.71
C ILE A 248 -3.63 10.91 -10.22
N ALA A 249 -2.84 10.02 -10.84
CA ALA A 249 -2.57 10.09 -12.28
C ALA A 249 -3.82 9.90 -13.16
N SER A 250 -4.88 9.28 -12.63
CA SER A 250 -6.13 9.06 -13.34
C SER A 250 -7.09 10.25 -13.26
N GLN A 251 -6.84 11.26 -12.41
CA GLN A 251 -7.77 12.35 -12.17
C GLN A 251 -7.85 13.31 -13.36
N ARG A 252 -9.00 14.01 -13.50
CA ARG A 252 -9.14 15.13 -14.44
C ARG A 252 -8.44 16.36 -13.88
N VAL A 253 -7.59 16.99 -14.66
CA VAL A 253 -6.87 18.22 -14.23
C VAL A 253 -7.84 19.36 -13.90
N SER A 254 -8.95 19.47 -14.65
CA SER A 254 -9.95 20.52 -14.47
C SER A 254 -10.87 20.33 -13.25
N ASP A 255 -11.02 19.08 -12.78
CA ASP A 255 -11.91 18.72 -11.66
C ASP A 255 -11.38 17.46 -10.96
N PRO A 256 -10.27 17.56 -10.24
CA PRO A 256 -9.64 16.41 -9.57
C PRO A 256 -10.43 15.98 -8.34
N GLY A 257 -10.38 14.69 -8.07
CA GLY A 257 -10.80 14.14 -6.78
C GLY A 257 -9.72 14.34 -5.70
N VAL A 258 -10.03 13.94 -4.49
CA VAL A 258 -9.16 14.03 -3.30
C VAL A 258 -8.59 12.66 -2.95
N LEU A 259 -7.32 12.60 -2.59
CA LEU A 259 -6.69 11.41 -2.04
C LEU A 259 -6.64 11.49 -0.51
N ILE A 260 -7.29 10.53 0.16
CA ILE A 260 -7.12 10.26 1.59
C ILE A 260 -6.08 9.14 1.71
N LEU A 261 -4.94 9.44 2.34
CA LEU A 261 -3.77 8.56 2.33
C LEU A 261 -3.25 8.27 3.73
N SER A 262 -3.03 7.00 4.03
CA SER A 262 -2.38 6.59 5.27
C SER A 262 -0.97 7.17 5.40
N ARG A 263 -0.67 7.77 6.57
CA ARG A 263 0.69 8.19 6.95
C ARG A 263 1.72 7.04 7.02
N PHE A 264 1.26 5.80 6.97
CA PHE A 264 2.09 4.59 7.00
C PHE A 264 2.28 3.94 5.63
N ALA A 265 1.79 4.58 4.55
CA ALA A 265 2.16 4.25 3.18
C ALA A 265 3.40 5.02 2.76
N GLY A 266 4.36 4.37 2.08
CA GLY A 266 5.55 5.05 1.59
C GLY A 266 5.22 6.21 0.62
N ALA A 267 4.12 6.08 -0.13
CA ALA A 267 3.62 7.13 -1.01
C ALA A 267 3.30 8.45 -0.29
N ALA A 268 3.06 8.44 1.03
CA ALA A 268 2.81 9.65 1.80
C ALA A 268 4.02 10.61 1.81
N GLU A 269 5.24 10.11 1.58
CA GLU A 269 6.44 10.95 1.44
C GLU A 269 6.45 11.75 0.11
N GLU A 270 5.67 11.31 -0.89
CA GLU A 270 5.63 11.93 -2.22
C GLU A 270 4.38 12.81 -2.45
N PHE A 271 3.34 12.65 -1.62
CA PHE A 271 2.07 13.39 -1.77
C PHE A 271 1.75 14.23 -0.54
N PRO A 272 2.48 15.34 -0.30
CA PRO A 272 2.25 16.21 0.86
C PRO A 272 0.88 16.92 0.83
N ASP A 273 0.28 17.08 -0.36
CA ASP A 273 -1.04 17.71 -0.54
C ASP A 273 -2.21 16.73 -0.38
N ALA A 274 -1.95 15.43 -0.19
CA ALA A 274 -3.00 14.46 0.14
C ALA A 274 -3.50 14.69 1.58
N LEU A 275 -4.74 14.29 1.84
CA LEU A 275 -5.26 14.25 3.22
C LEU A 275 -4.62 13.08 3.95
N ILE A 276 -3.57 13.37 4.72
CA ILE A 276 -2.80 12.36 5.44
C ILE A 276 -3.50 12.00 6.75
N VAL A 277 -3.86 10.72 6.89
CA VAL A 277 -4.62 10.21 8.02
C VAL A 277 -3.89 9.10 8.77
N ASN A 278 -4.30 8.87 10.03
CA ASN A 278 -3.91 7.69 10.78
C ASN A 278 -4.95 6.58 10.57
N PRO A 279 -4.64 5.48 9.87
CA PRO A 279 -5.61 4.40 9.60
C PRO A 279 -6.07 3.64 10.84
N HIS A 280 -5.41 3.82 11.99
CA HIS A 280 -5.82 3.25 13.28
C HIS A 280 -6.83 4.12 14.03
N ASP A 281 -7.15 5.28 13.48
CA ASP A 281 -8.13 6.23 14.02
C ASP A 281 -9.31 6.36 13.04
N PRO A 282 -10.34 5.52 13.16
CA PRO A 282 -11.51 5.56 12.27
C PRO A 282 -12.29 6.88 12.32
N GLU A 283 -12.20 7.63 13.42
CA GLU A 283 -12.84 8.96 13.53
C GLU A 283 -12.09 10.02 12.74
N GLY A 284 -10.76 9.94 12.75
CA GLY A 284 -9.89 10.85 12.00
C GLY A 284 -9.81 10.57 10.50
N VAL A 285 -10.28 9.39 10.07
CA VAL A 285 -10.33 9.01 8.64
C VAL A 285 -11.62 9.50 8.01
#